data_14cd972c12c4d164c6bf2c3926a70aa8
#
_entry.id   14cd972c12c4d164c6bf2c3926a70aa8
#
_cell.length_a   1.000
_cell.length_b   1.000
_cell.length_c   1.000
_cell.angle_alpha   90.00
_cell.angle_beta   90.00
_cell.angle_gamma   90.00
#
_symmetry.space_group_name_H-M   'P 1'
#
loop_
_entity.id
_entity.type
_entity.pdbx_description
1 polymer ?
#
loop_
_entity_poly.entity_id
_entity_poly.type
_entity_poly.pdbx_seq_one_letter_code
_entity_poly.pdbx_strand_id
1 'polypeptide(L)'
;MAAFGLGAFKTARNIFLFLAVLSFLVFTIWWLWQRQPKPQTEQKKQTSMEQIKPSQNAEFVKNPKDSQVLASGKIEFLGTVEGEAYIVIVTNSTSAIGKSEKSGEFKIPIELSEGLNLAKIQVFDTNLTTAGAEQKTLFVAQKETLPQNWQVYAGSVKGILDNLITITTPTGEKSVEKETKTNLILPSPILSKKPTPAPDDSIRIGDFAIALGEVKDEILNAQDLEIIRENKPQITRKISIAKILTAAKASKFSAKDAEANKILDFTLDKNSKILKNGQDAKNTDIAKDLNVIIVYQDENDERLVDLVYLL
;
A
#
# COMPACT_ATOMS: atom_id res chain seq x y z
N MET A 1 72.08 48.07 44.09
CA MET A 1 70.95 48.54 43.24
C MET A 1 70.55 47.46 42.24
N ALA A 2 69.32 47.22 42.14
CA ALA A 2 68.71 46.04 41.65
C ALA A 2 68.80 45.85 40.12
N ALA A 3 69.16 44.63 39.69
CA ALA A 3 68.96 44.16 38.33
C ALA A 3 67.77 43.23 38.33
N PHE A 4 66.59 43.80 38.27
CA PHE A 4 65.32 43.06 38.03
C PHE A 4 64.80 43.45 36.66
N GLY A 5 64.59 42.52 35.73
CA GLY A 5 63.63 42.85 34.70
C GLY A 5 63.75 42.20 33.34
N LEU A 6 64.70 41.32 33.01
CA LEU A 6 64.72 40.76 31.64
C LEU A 6 64.17 39.31 31.46
N GLY A 7 63.95 38.61 32.58
CA GLY A 7 63.46 37.23 32.54
C GLY A 7 61.93 37.08 32.38
N ALA A 8 61.18 38.03 32.96
CA ALA A 8 59.73 37.98 33.03
C ALA A 8 59.04 38.25 31.65
N PHE A 9 59.68 39.08 30.82
CA PHE A 9 59.11 39.40 29.48
C PHE A 9 59.20 38.27 28.46
N LYS A 10 60.21 37.40 28.55
CA LYS A 10 60.35 36.25 27.64
C LYS A 10 59.31 35.15 27.95
N THR A 11 59.05 34.92 29.24
CA THR A 11 58.02 33.92 29.66
C THR A 11 56.61 34.38 29.31
N ALA A 12 56.25 35.63 29.49
CA ALA A 12 54.94 36.18 29.15
C ALA A 12 54.67 36.08 27.63
N ARG A 13 55.68 36.43 26.81
CA ARG A 13 55.56 36.29 25.32
C ARG A 13 55.37 34.86 24.86
N ASN A 14 56.05 33.91 25.48
CA ASN A 14 55.90 32.50 25.12
C ASN A 14 54.53 31.93 25.56
N ILE A 15 53.99 32.35 26.70
CA ILE A 15 52.65 31.97 27.16
C ILE A 15 51.59 32.56 26.22
N PHE A 16 51.76 33.79 25.79
CA PHE A 16 50.82 34.45 24.87
C PHE A 16 50.81 33.74 23.48
N LEU A 17 51.99 33.40 22.98
CA LEU A 17 52.10 32.61 21.74
C LEU A 17 51.47 31.22 21.85
N PHE A 18 51.65 30.54 22.98
CA PHE A 18 51.07 29.25 23.23
C PHE A 18 49.55 29.32 23.28
N LEU A 19 48.98 30.32 23.95
CA LEU A 19 47.55 30.55 24.01
C LEU A 19 46.94 30.90 22.63
N ALA A 20 47.65 31.69 21.83
CA ALA A 20 47.23 32.03 20.48
C ALA A 20 47.18 30.79 19.55
N VAL A 21 48.20 29.92 19.64
CA VAL A 21 48.24 28.67 18.86
C VAL A 21 47.13 27.72 19.32
N LEU A 22 46.90 27.62 20.64
CA LEU A 22 45.82 26.78 21.18
C LEU A 22 44.44 27.25 20.75
N SER A 23 44.23 28.57 20.78
CA SER A 23 42.97 29.18 20.31
C SER A 23 42.73 28.94 18.80
N PHE A 24 43.80 29.05 18.01
CA PHE A 24 43.71 28.74 16.57
C PHE A 24 43.40 27.27 16.28
N LEU A 25 44.01 26.36 17.05
CA LEU A 25 43.71 24.93 16.95
C LEU A 25 42.25 24.61 17.31
N VAL A 26 41.73 25.16 18.40
CA VAL A 26 40.34 24.99 18.81
C VAL A 26 39.40 25.55 17.74
N PHE A 27 39.73 26.74 17.19
CA PHE A 27 38.93 27.35 16.13
C PHE A 27 38.93 26.51 14.83
N THR A 28 40.08 25.96 14.44
CA THR A 28 40.16 25.09 13.24
C THR A 28 39.43 23.79 13.43
N ILE A 29 39.49 23.17 14.63
CA ILE A 29 38.73 21.96 14.94
C ILE A 29 37.23 22.25 14.92
N TRP A 30 36.79 23.36 15.52
CA TRP A 30 35.41 23.80 15.52
C TRP A 30 34.90 24.09 14.09
N TRP A 31 35.72 24.76 13.26
CA TRP A 31 35.41 25.07 11.88
C TRP A 31 35.34 23.83 11.00
N LEU A 32 36.23 22.83 11.19
CA LEU A 32 36.20 21.53 10.55
C LEU A 32 34.97 20.73 10.98
N TRP A 33 34.56 20.82 12.23
CA TRP A 33 33.36 20.17 12.75
C TRP A 33 32.07 20.74 12.15
N GLN A 34 32.05 22.04 11.90
CA GLN A 34 30.93 22.66 11.17
C GLN A 34 30.88 22.29 9.68
N ARG A 35 32.00 21.92 9.09
CA ARG A 35 32.08 21.50 7.68
C ARG A 35 31.92 20.00 7.47
N GLN A 36 31.87 19.20 8.52
CA GLN A 36 31.47 17.81 8.33
C GLN A 36 30.05 17.81 7.77
N PRO A 37 29.85 17.24 6.57
CA PRO A 37 28.49 17.00 6.11
C PRO A 37 27.83 16.20 7.24
N LYS A 38 26.72 16.73 7.80
CA LYS A 38 25.91 16.00 8.77
C LYS A 38 25.78 14.60 8.19
N PRO A 39 26.05 13.53 8.98
CA PRO A 39 25.82 12.20 8.48
C PRO A 39 24.38 12.25 7.95
N GLN A 40 24.24 12.11 6.64
CA GLN A 40 22.97 11.74 6.07
C GLN A 40 22.69 10.41 6.77
N THR A 41 21.89 10.48 7.84
CA THR A 41 21.14 9.33 8.24
C THR A 41 20.52 8.89 6.91
N GLU A 42 21.03 7.79 6.34
CA GLU A 42 20.27 7.03 5.39
C GLU A 42 18.97 6.72 6.14
N GLN A 43 18.05 7.67 6.12
CA GLN A 43 16.67 7.30 6.11
C GLN A 43 16.61 6.33 4.94
N LYS A 44 16.71 5.02 5.26
CA LYS A 44 16.01 4.04 4.47
C LYS A 44 14.73 4.78 4.08
N LYS A 45 14.70 5.23 2.84
CA LYS A 45 13.48 5.64 2.20
C LYS A 45 12.60 4.40 2.31
N GLN A 46 11.99 4.22 3.49
CA GLN A 46 10.67 3.64 3.49
C GLN A 46 10.00 4.47 2.41
N THR A 47 9.84 3.87 1.27
CA THR A 47 8.91 4.32 0.28
C THR A 47 7.63 4.48 1.09
N SER A 48 7.43 5.66 1.65
CA SER A 48 6.12 6.07 2.08
C SER A 48 5.33 5.78 0.80
N MET A 49 4.42 4.85 0.87
CA MET A 49 3.29 4.87 -0.03
C MET A 49 2.90 6.33 -0.04
N GLU A 50 3.24 7.00 -1.13
CA GLU A 50 2.71 8.30 -1.42
C GLU A 50 1.22 8.07 -1.30
N GLN A 51 0.67 8.58 -0.18
CA GLN A 51 -0.77 8.68 -0.05
C GLN A 51 -1.14 9.53 -1.25
N ILE A 52 -1.56 8.85 -2.31
CA ILE A 52 -2.25 9.48 -3.42
C ILE A 52 -3.36 10.22 -2.70
N LYS A 53 -3.21 11.54 -2.57
CA LYS A 53 -4.29 12.40 -2.12
C LYS A 53 -5.46 11.98 -2.98
N PRO A 54 -6.54 11.45 -2.41
CA PRO A 54 -7.69 11.08 -3.20
C PRO A 54 -8.06 12.33 -3.98
N SER A 55 -7.92 12.27 -5.28
CA SER A 55 -8.51 13.27 -6.17
C SER A 55 -9.98 13.30 -5.80
N GLN A 56 -10.44 14.47 -5.39
CA GLN A 56 -11.78 14.67 -4.90
C GLN A 56 -12.80 14.04 -5.85
N ASN A 57 -13.46 12.96 -5.38
CA ASN A 57 -14.84 12.60 -5.68
C ASN A 57 -15.24 12.33 -7.14
N ALA A 58 -14.55 11.47 -7.88
CA ALA A 58 -15.22 10.77 -8.94
C ALA A 58 -15.30 9.28 -8.52
N GLU A 59 -16.46 8.84 -8.06
CA GLU A 59 -16.75 7.41 -7.89
C GLU A 59 -16.87 6.79 -9.28
N PHE A 60 -15.83 6.10 -9.74
CA PHE A 60 -15.84 5.45 -11.05
C PHE A 60 -16.66 4.17 -11.02
N VAL A 61 -16.64 3.46 -9.91
CA VAL A 61 -17.31 2.17 -9.74
C VAL A 61 -18.63 2.36 -9.01
N LYS A 62 -19.73 2.12 -9.71
CA LYS A 62 -21.10 2.20 -9.19
C LYS A 62 -21.51 0.92 -8.45
N ASN A 63 -20.97 -0.22 -8.86
CA ASN A 63 -21.21 -1.53 -8.25
C ASN A 63 -19.93 -2.39 -8.36
N PRO A 64 -19.48 -3.07 -7.30
CA PRO A 64 -20.02 -3.03 -5.94
C PRO A 64 -19.78 -1.66 -5.27
N LYS A 65 -20.61 -1.35 -4.28
CA LYS A 65 -20.40 -0.17 -3.43
C LYS A 65 -19.25 -0.43 -2.45
N ASP A 66 -18.62 0.65 -1.97
CA ASP A 66 -17.66 0.50 -0.86
C ASP A 66 -18.33 -0.09 0.38
N SER A 67 -17.57 -0.84 1.14
CA SER A 67 -18.02 -1.49 2.39
C SER A 67 -19.15 -2.53 2.19
N GLN A 68 -19.36 -3.01 0.98
CA GLN A 68 -20.42 -3.97 0.68
C GLN A 68 -20.06 -5.39 1.13
N VAL A 69 -21.03 -6.07 1.74
CA VAL A 69 -20.98 -7.51 2.01
C VAL A 69 -21.66 -8.25 0.86
N LEU A 70 -20.98 -9.23 0.30
CA LEU A 70 -21.37 -9.97 -0.90
C LEU A 70 -21.67 -11.43 -0.55
N ALA A 71 -22.73 -12.00 -1.09
CA ALA A 71 -23.07 -13.41 -0.90
C ALA A 71 -22.21 -14.34 -1.77
N SER A 72 -21.61 -13.83 -2.84
CA SER A 72 -20.77 -14.59 -3.78
C SER A 72 -19.53 -13.80 -4.17
N GLY A 73 -18.39 -14.49 -4.35
CA GLY A 73 -17.17 -13.89 -4.86
C GLY A 73 -17.19 -13.62 -6.37
N LYS A 74 -18.07 -14.26 -7.14
CA LYS A 74 -18.21 -13.99 -8.58
C LYS A 74 -19.06 -12.77 -8.79
N ILE A 75 -18.42 -11.66 -9.10
CA ILE A 75 -19.07 -10.35 -9.24
C ILE A 75 -18.59 -9.62 -10.49
N GLU A 76 -19.28 -8.55 -10.83
CA GLU A 76 -18.91 -7.65 -11.90
C GLU A 76 -18.71 -6.24 -11.33
N PHE A 77 -17.56 -5.64 -11.61
CA PHE A 77 -17.37 -4.22 -11.36
C PHE A 77 -18.01 -3.45 -12.52
N LEU A 78 -19.02 -2.67 -12.18
CA LEU A 78 -19.77 -1.83 -13.12
C LEU A 78 -19.49 -0.35 -12.80
N GLY A 79 -19.27 0.45 -13.82
CA GLY A 79 -19.01 1.85 -13.58
C GLY A 79 -18.94 2.67 -14.85
N THR A 80 -18.49 3.92 -14.68
CA THR A 80 -18.33 4.87 -15.79
C THR A 80 -17.07 5.69 -15.61
N VAL A 81 -16.36 5.90 -16.71
CA VAL A 81 -15.17 6.77 -16.80
C VAL A 81 -15.39 7.76 -17.95
N GLU A 82 -14.50 8.72 -18.09
CA GLU A 82 -14.55 9.66 -19.21
C GLU A 82 -13.99 9.02 -20.48
N GLY A 83 -14.86 8.67 -21.43
CA GLY A 83 -14.47 8.07 -22.71
C GLY A 83 -13.86 6.67 -22.62
N GLU A 84 -13.06 6.31 -23.63
CA GLU A 84 -12.35 5.04 -23.66
C GLU A 84 -11.17 5.06 -22.69
N ALA A 85 -11.11 4.06 -21.81
CA ALA A 85 -10.06 3.92 -20.80
C ALA A 85 -9.80 2.44 -20.48
N TYR A 86 -8.63 2.16 -19.91
CA TYR A 86 -8.29 0.86 -19.32
C TYR A 86 -8.53 0.92 -17.83
N ILE A 87 -9.26 -0.03 -17.30
CA ILE A 87 -9.58 -0.14 -15.89
C ILE A 87 -8.86 -1.36 -15.33
N VAL A 88 -7.99 -1.14 -14.36
CA VAL A 88 -7.23 -2.19 -13.68
C VAL A 88 -7.76 -2.33 -12.27
N ILE A 89 -8.19 -3.53 -11.91
CA ILE A 89 -8.68 -3.86 -10.58
C ILE A 89 -7.67 -4.82 -9.97
N VAL A 90 -7.11 -4.47 -8.84
CA VAL A 90 -6.24 -5.34 -8.06
C VAL A 90 -6.79 -5.50 -6.66
N THR A 91 -6.80 -6.73 -6.18
CA THR A 91 -7.21 -7.04 -4.81
C THR A 91 -6.05 -7.72 -4.05
N ASN A 92 -6.26 -8.01 -2.79
CA ASN A 92 -5.31 -8.82 -2.02
C ASN A 92 -5.18 -10.27 -2.54
N SER A 93 -6.10 -10.75 -3.38
CA SER A 93 -6.11 -12.14 -3.86
C SER A 93 -6.08 -12.31 -5.38
N THR A 94 -6.61 -11.35 -6.15
CA THR A 94 -6.76 -11.48 -7.60
C THR A 94 -6.65 -10.14 -8.31
N SER A 95 -6.58 -10.18 -9.64
CA SER A 95 -6.56 -8.99 -10.49
C SER A 95 -7.40 -9.19 -11.75
N ALA A 96 -7.92 -8.09 -12.29
CA ALA A 96 -8.63 -8.04 -13.56
C ALA A 96 -8.32 -6.74 -14.30
N ILE A 97 -8.35 -6.79 -15.62
CA ILE A 97 -8.24 -5.62 -16.49
C ILE A 97 -9.33 -5.68 -17.53
N GLY A 98 -9.93 -4.53 -17.79
CA GLY A 98 -10.89 -4.35 -18.86
C GLY A 98 -10.75 -2.98 -19.52
N LYS A 99 -11.43 -2.80 -20.63
CA LYS A 99 -11.54 -1.54 -21.34
C LYS A 99 -12.98 -1.05 -21.27
N SER A 100 -13.18 0.26 -21.05
CA SER A 100 -14.50 0.85 -21.16
C SER A 100 -14.96 0.92 -22.63
N GLU A 101 -16.25 1.03 -22.81
CA GLU A 101 -16.85 1.37 -24.09
C GLU A 101 -16.56 2.84 -24.45
N LYS A 102 -16.90 3.26 -25.68
CA LYS A 102 -16.80 4.65 -26.11
C LYS A 102 -17.66 5.61 -25.27
N SER A 103 -18.75 5.10 -24.72
CA SER A 103 -19.62 5.80 -23.77
C SER A 103 -18.96 6.06 -22.42
N GLY A 104 -17.84 5.38 -22.12
CA GLY A 104 -17.18 5.37 -20.84
C GLY A 104 -17.71 4.29 -19.89
N GLU A 105 -18.76 3.56 -20.23
CA GLU A 105 -19.27 2.46 -19.42
C GLU A 105 -18.31 1.28 -19.44
N PHE A 106 -18.17 0.62 -18.29
CA PHE A 106 -17.38 -0.61 -18.19
C PHE A 106 -18.05 -1.66 -17.34
N LYS A 107 -17.73 -2.92 -17.66
CA LYS A 107 -18.19 -4.11 -16.99
C LYS A 107 -17.03 -5.11 -16.93
N ILE A 108 -16.49 -5.34 -15.74
CA ILE A 108 -15.31 -6.17 -15.54
C ILE A 108 -15.64 -7.30 -14.55
N PRO A 109 -15.73 -8.55 -15.03
CA PRO A 109 -15.94 -9.70 -14.15
C PRO A 109 -14.65 -9.99 -13.36
N ILE A 110 -14.82 -10.31 -12.08
CA ILE A 110 -13.75 -10.72 -11.19
C ILE A 110 -14.25 -11.75 -10.19
N GLU A 111 -13.36 -12.64 -9.77
CA GLU A 111 -13.65 -13.62 -8.73
C GLU A 111 -12.86 -13.24 -7.46
N LEU A 112 -13.57 -12.80 -6.43
CA LEU A 112 -13.04 -12.44 -5.13
C LEU A 112 -12.93 -13.66 -4.24
N SER A 113 -11.92 -13.67 -3.36
CA SER A 113 -11.79 -14.70 -2.33
C SER A 113 -12.83 -14.53 -1.23
N GLU A 114 -13.12 -15.58 -0.51
CA GLU A 114 -13.89 -15.53 0.72
C GLU A 114 -13.21 -14.61 1.75
N GLY A 115 -14.03 -13.92 2.54
CA GLY A 115 -13.56 -12.98 3.56
C GLY A 115 -13.29 -11.58 3.01
N LEU A 116 -12.32 -10.87 3.62
CA LEU A 116 -12.00 -9.49 3.30
C LEU A 116 -11.27 -9.37 1.96
N ASN A 117 -11.79 -8.52 1.09
CA ASN A 117 -11.15 -8.11 -0.15
C ASN A 117 -10.95 -6.59 -0.15
N LEU A 118 -9.70 -6.16 -0.11
CA LEU A 118 -9.31 -4.78 -0.37
C LEU A 118 -9.09 -4.63 -1.87
N ALA A 119 -9.84 -3.77 -2.53
CA ALA A 119 -9.75 -3.55 -3.96
C ALA A 119 -9.20 -2.15 -4.25
N LYS A 120 -8.18 -2.08 -5.09
CA LYS A 120 -7.69 -0.83 -5.69
C LYS A 120 -8.07 -0.85 -7.17
N ILE A 121 -8.78 0.16 -7.60
CA ILE A 121 -9.18 0.36 -8.98
C ILE A 121 -8.35 1.52 -9.52
N GLN A 122 -7.68 1.32 -10.64
CA GLN A 122 -6.90 2.35 -11.30
C GLN A 122 -7.33 2.48 -12.75
N VAL A 123 -7.58 3.71 -13.18
CA VAL A 123 -8.04 4.05 -14.52
C VAL A 123 -6.91 4.71 -15.27
N PHE A 124 -6.67 4.23 -16.50
CA PHE A 124 -5.71 4.80 -17.44
C PHE A 124 -6.43 5.21 -18.72
N ASP A 125 -6.12 6.38 -19.22
CA ASP A 125 -6.62 6.81 -20.53
C ASP A 125 -6.00 5.98 -21.68
N THR A 126 -6.39 6.25 -22.90
CA THR A 126 -5.86 5.57 -24.10
C THR A 126 -4.37 5.86 -24.35
N ASN A 127 -3.82 6.92 -23.75
CA ASN A 127 -2.39 7.25 -23.78
C ASN A 127 -1.61 6.60 -22.62
N LEU A 128 -2.30 5.78 -21.80
CA LEU A 128 -1.76 5.10 -20.64
C LEU A 128 -1.35 6.04 -19.49
N THR A 129 -1.94 7.23 -19.45
CA THR A 129 -1.78 8.15 -18.34
C THR A 129 -2.82 7.84 -17.26
N THR A 130 -2.44 7.90 -16.00
CA THR A 130 -3.36 7.70 -14.88
C THR A 130 -4.45 8.78 -14.89
N ALA A 131 -5.69 8.38 -15.12
CA ALA A 131 -6.87 9.24 -15.12
C ALA A 131 -7.54 9.31 -13.74
N GLY A 132 -7.36 8.27 -12.92
CA GLY A 132 -7.92 8.25 -11.57
C GLY A 132 -7.65 6.95 -10.82
N ALA A 133 -7.93 6.97 -9.52
CA ALA A 133 -7.83 5.79 -8.67
C ALA A 133 -8.92 5.82 -7.59
N GLU A 134 -9.44 4.65 -7.25
CA GLU A 134 -10.45 4.43 -6.21
C GLU A 134 -10.08 3.20 -5.39
N GLN A 135 -10.49 3.16 -4.13
CA GLN A 135 -10.33 1.99 -3.27
C GLN A 135 -11.70 1.58 -2.72
N LYS A 136 -11.90 0.28 -2.60
CA LYS A 136 -13.11 -0.30 -2.00
C LYS A 136 -12.74 -1.41 -1.03
N THR A 137 -13.53 -1.51 0.01
CA THR A 137 -13.49 -2.60 0.99
C THR A 137 -14.70 -3.48 0.75
N LEU A 138 -14.49 -4.75 0.48
CA LEU A 138 -15.55 -5.71 0.19
C LEU A 138 -15.38 -6.94 1.07
N PHE A 139 -16.46 -7.59 1.41
CA PHE A 139 -16.42 -8.84 2.17
C PHE A 139 -17.30 -9.89 1.48
N VAL A 140 -16.71 -11.04 1.17
CA VAL A 140 -17.45 -12.17 0.63
C VAL A 140 -17.83 -13.12 1.76
N ALA A 141 -19.10 -13.18 2.08
CA ALA A 141 -19.64 -14.10 3.06
C ALA A 141 -20.23 -15.33 2.34
N GLN A 142 -19.84 -16.52 2.77
CA GLN A 142 -20.44 -17.76 2.25
C GLN A 142 -21.82 -18.02 2.90
N LYS A 143 -22.77 -17.11 2.72
CA LYS A 143 -24.13 -17.27 3.25
C LYS A 143 -25.14 -17.01 2.15
N GLU A 144 -26.09 -17.92 2.00
CA GLU A 144 -27.16 -17.79 1.00
C GLU A 144 -28.07 -16.59 1.22
N THR A 145 -28.19 -16.14 2.46
CA THR A 145 -29.01 -14.99 2.83
C THR A 145 -28.22 -14.02 3.70
N LEU A 146 -27.99 -12.82 3.19
CA LEU A 146 -27.38 -11.72 3.92
C LEU A 146 -28.48 -10.72 4.36
N PRO A 147 -28.39 -10.16 5.57
CA PRO A 147 -29.22 -9.02 5.92
C PRO A 147 -28.97 -7.85 4.96
N GLN A 148 -30.01 -7.15 4.53
CA GLN A 148 -29.94 -6.15 3.48
C GLN A 148 -29.01 -4.96 3.79
N ASN A 149 -28.77 -4.66 5.07
CA ASN A 149 -28.04 -3.48 5.54
C ASN A 149 -26.64 -3.81 6.10
N TRP A 150 -26.14 -5.01 5.86
CA TRP A 150 -24.83 -5.40 6.34
C TRP A 150 -23.73 -4.70 5.54
N GLN A 151 -22.78 -4.13 6.30
CA GLN A 151 -21.56 -3.54 5.75
C GLN A 151 -20.32 -4.13 6.42
N VAL A 152 -19.17 -3.93 5.78
CA VAL A 152 -17.86 -4.23 6.32
C VAL A 152 -17.07 -2.95 6.52
N TYR A 153 -16.52 -2.74 7.72
CA TYR A 153 -15.50 -1.74 7.95
C TYR A 153 -14.21 -2.46 8.31
N ALA A 154 -13.13 -2.16 7.57
CA ALA A 154 -11.83 -2.77 7.81
C ALA A 154 -10.73 -1.72 7.79
N GLY A 155 -9.86 -1.75 8.81
CA GLY A 155 -8.79 -0.79 8.94
C GLY A 155 -8.11 -0.81 10.31
N SER A 156 -7.24 0.15 10.54
CA SER A 156 -6.51 0.25 11.80
C SER A 156 -7.35 0.92 12.87
N VAL A 157 -7.39 0.34 14.06
CA VAL A 157 -8.02 0.92 15.25
C VAL A 157 -7.27 2.20 15.63
N LYS A 158 -7.97 3.32 15.57
CA LYS A 158 -7.46 4.65 15.93
C LYS A 158 -7.78 5.04 17.36
N GLY A 159 -8.93 4.64 17.84
CA GLY A 159 -9.41 5.00 19.18
C GLY A 159 -10.45 4.02 19.69
N ILE A 160 -10.56 3.94 21.01
CA ILE A 160 -11.55 3.13 21.71
C ILE A 160 -12.10 3.97 22.85
N LEU A 161 -13.41 4.12 22.88
CA LEU A 161 -14.12 4.81 23.95
C LEU A 161 -15.31 3.93 24.37
N ASP A 162 -15.19 3.28 25.50
CA ASP A 162 -16.15 2.28 25.97
C ASP A 162 -16.41 1.18 24.94
N ASN A 163 -17.60 1.13 24.36
CA ASN A 163 -18.00 0.18 23.34
C ASN A 163 -17.78 0.70 21.90
N LEU A 164 -17.42 1.98 21.75
CA LEU A 164 -17.24 2.61 20.44
C LEU A 164 -15.78 2.53 20.01
N ILE A 165 -15.55 1.96 18.84
CA ILE A 165 -14.23 1.78 18.24
C ILE A 165 -14.17 2.65 16.99
N THR A 166 -13.17 3.53 16.91
CA THR A 166 -12.89 4.28 15.68
C THR A 166 -11.86 3.55 14.85
N ILE A 167 -12.20 3.26 13.60
CA ILE A 167 -11.33 2.57 12.62
C ILE A 167 -10.96 3.53 11.52
N THR A 168 -9.67 3.61 11.17
CA THR A 168 -9.19 4.33 9.97
C THR A 168 -9.22 3.38 8.79
N THR A 169 -10.12 3.65 7.84
CA THR A 169 -10.26 2.91 6.58
C THR A 169 -9.66 3.70 5.41
N PRO A 170 -9.50 3.11 4.21
CA PRO A 170 -9.06 3.83 3.01
C PRO A 170 -9.96 5.02 2.63
N THR A 171 -11.25 4.96 2.99
CA THR A 171 -12.25 5.99 2.65
C THR A 171 -12.53 6.97 3.80
N GLY A 172 -11.75 6.88 4.89
CA GLY A 172 -11.85 7.78 6.05
C GLY A 172 -12.11 7.05 7.36
N GLU A 173 -12.39 7.81 8.40
CA GLU A 173 -12.69 7.26 9.72
C GLU A 173 -14.11 6.72 9.79
N LYS A 174 -14.27 5.58 10.41
CA LYS A 174 -15.55 4.89 10.61
C LYS A 174 -15.72 4.51 12.07
N SER A 175 -16.94 4.59 12.55
CA SER A 175 -17.31 4.21 13.92
C SER A 175 -17.94 2.83 13.94
N VAL A 176 -17.49 1.99 14.86
CA VAL A 176 -17.98 0.64 15.10
C VAL A 176 -18.39 0.52 16.55
N GLU A 177 -19.62 0.12 16.81
CA GLU A 177 -20.10 -0.18 18.15
C GLU A 177 -20.01 -1.69 18.41
N LYS A 178 -19.32 -2.04 19.49
CA LYS A 178 -19.23 -3.41 19.98
C LYS A 178 -20.31 -3.63 21.04
N GLU A 179 -21.29 -4.46 20.74
CA GLU A 179 -22.32 -4.86 21.70
C GLU A 179 -21.89 -6.09 22.53
N THR A 180 -22.66 -6.40 23.56
CA THR A 180 -22.47 -7.63 24.37
C THR A 180 -22.62 -8.91 23.52
N LYS A 181 -23.39 -8.84 22.44
CA LYS A 181 -23.65 -9.96 21.53
C LYS A 181 -22.65 -10.05 20.38
N THR A 182 -21.75 -9.08 20.23
CA THR A 182 -20.75 -9.09 19.16
C THR A 182 -19.85 -10.31 19.30
N ASN A 183 -19.77 -11.10 18.24
CA ASN A 183 -18.83 -12.21 18.14
C ASN A 183 -17.42 -11.65 17.95
N LEU A 184 -16.61 -11.62 19.02
CA LEU A 184 -15.26 -11.08 19.00
C LEU A 184 -14.25 -12.21 18.72
N ILE A 185 -13.56 -12.11 17.58
CA ILE A 185 -12.52 -13.02 17.17
C ILE A 185 -11.16 -12.34 17.42
N LEU A 186 -10.43 -12.80 18.42
CA LEU A 186 -9.11 -12.28 18.76
C LEU A 186 -8.02 -13.17 18.15
N PRO A 187 -6.84 -12.61 17.86
CA PRO A 187 -5.72 -13.39 17.35
C PRO A 187 -5.32 -14.45 18.37
N SER A 188 -5.14 -15.68 17.91
CA SER A 188 -4.64 -16.77 18.76
C SER A 188 -3.30 -16.39 19.37
N PRO A 189 -3.10 -16.62 20.68
CA PRO A 189 -1.80 -16.36 21.31
C PRO A 189 -0.73 -17.21 20.62
N ILE A 190 0.32 -16.57 20.14
CA ILE A 190 1.49 -17.30 19.65
C ILE A 190 2.07 -18.05 20.86
N LEU A 191 2.18 -19.36 20.74
CA LEU A 191 2.87 -20.21 21.73
C LEU A 191 4.36 -19.86 21.76
N SER A 192 4.70 -18.74 22.35
CA SER A 192 6.09 -18.37 22.61
C SER A 192 6.58 -19.17 23.82
N LYS A 193 7.79 -19.74 23.73
CA LYS A 193 8.43 -20.51 24.82
C LYS A 193 8.76 -19.68 26.07
N LYS A 194 8.39 -18.41 26.13
CA LYS A 194 8.49 -17.56 27.31
C LYS A 194 7.09 -17.40 27.94
N PRO A 195 6.98 -17.43 29.28
CA PRO A 195 5.71 -17.12 29.95
C PRO A 195 5.32 -15.70 29.57
N THR A 196 4.40 -15.60 28.64
CA THR A 196 3.78 -14.35 28.24
C THR A 196 2.74 -14.00 29.29
N PRO A 197 2.56 -12.71 29.66
CA PRO A 197 1.41 -12.30 30.44
C PRO A 197 0.14 -12.88 29.80
N ALA A 198 -0.87 -13.15 30.62
CA ALA A 198 -2.16 -13.69 30.21
C ALA A 198 -2.62 -13.10 28.85
N PRO A 199 -3.27 -13.91 27.98
CA PRO A 199 -3.73 -13.42 26.69
C PRO A 199 -4.52 -12.14 26.92
N ASP A 200 -4.09 -11.07 26.28
CA ASP A 200 -4.70 -9.78 26.38
C ASP A 200 -5.97 -9.82 25.52
N ASP A 201 -7.09 -10.06 26.16
CA ASP A 201 -8.42 -10.18 25.55
C ASP A 201 -8.96 -8.82 25.10
N SER A 202 -8.13 -7.80 25.08
CA SER A 202 -8.53 -6.43 24.73
C SER A 202 -8.16 -6.05 23.30
N ILE A 203 -8.98 -5.24 22.67
CA ILE A 203 -8.68 -4.55 21.42
C ILE A 203 -7.72 -3.42 21.74
N ARG A 204 -6.71 -3.20 20.87
CA ARG A 204 -5.69 -2.16 21.08
C ARG A 204 -5.68 -1.15 19.94
N ILE A 205 -5.29 0.07 20.24
CA ILE A 205 -4.98 1.07 19.22
C ILE A 205 -3.81 0.53 18.37
N GLY A 206 -3.97 0.59 17.03
CA GLY A 206 -3.04 0.05 16.05
C GLY A 206 -3.33 -1.40 15.62
N ASP A 207 -4.21 -2.13 16.29
CA ASP A 207 -4.74 -3.40 15.76
C ASP A 207 -5.42 -3.15 14.41
N PHE A 208 -5.46 -4.15 13.55
CA PHE A 208 -6.31 -4.12 12.37
C PHE A 208 -7.62 -4.83 12.71
N ALA A 209 -8.73 -4.14 12.48
CA ALA A 209 -10.05 -4.67 12.77
C ALA A 209 -10.84 -4.87 11.49
N ILE A 210 -11.60 -5.97 11.43
CA ILE A 210 -12.62 -6.24 10.41
C ILE A 210 -13.94 -6.35 11.16
N ALA A 211 -14.84 -5.40 10.96
CA ALA A 211 -16.15 -5.35 11.58
C ALA A 211 -17.23 -5.60 10.53
N LEU A 212 -18.13 -6.53 10.82
CA LEU A 212 -19.28 -6.87 10.00
C LEU A 212 -20.55 -6.60 10.81
N GLY A 213 -21.50 -5.93 10.21
CA GLY A 213 -22.76 -5.66 10.90
C GLY A 213 -23.67 -4.70 10.16
N GLU A 214 -24.71 -4.27 10.84
CA GLU A 214 -25.69 -3.32 10.34
C GLU A 214 -25.26 -1.90 10.62
N VAL A 215 -25.37 -1.01 9.63
CA VAL A 215 -25.08 0.41 9.82
C VAL A 215 -26.35 1.15 10.14
N LYS A 216 -26.33 1.87 11.27
CA LYS A 216 -27.40 2.74 11.71
C LYS A 216 -26.78 4.05 12.20
N ASP A 217 -27.30 5.18 11.74
CA ASP A 217 -26.83 6.52 12.10
C ASP A 217 -25.29 6.69 11.93
N GLU A 218 -24.76 6.17 10.80
CA GLU A 218 -23.32 6.15 10.44
C GLU A 218 -22.42 5.29 11.36
N ILE A 219 -22.99 4.58 12.33
CA ILE A 219 -22.29 3.67 13.21
C ILE A 219 -22.60 2.23 12.78
N LEU A 220 -21.57 1.41 12.62
CA LEU A 220 -21.70 0.00 12.37
C LEU A 220 -21.88 -0.75 13.70
N ASN A 221 -23.07 -1.32 13.92
CA ASN A 221 -23.33 -2.21 15.05
C ASN A 221 -22.75 -3.59 14.71
N ALA A 222 -21.60 -3.90 15.29
CA ALA A 222 -20.85 -5.09 14.93
C ALA A 222 -21.55 -6.37 15.41
N GLN A 223 -21.87 -7.25 14.47
CA GLN A 223 -22.25 -8.64 14.73
C GLN A 223 -21.00 -9.50 14.89
N ASP A 224 -20.04 -9.34 13.97
CA ASP A 224 -18.73 -9.98 14.00
C ASP A 224 -17.64 -8.89 14.02
N LEU A 225 -16.63 -9.09 14.86
CA LEU A 225 -15.46 -8.21 14.96
C LEU A 225 -14.21 -9.07 15.07
N GLU A 226 -13.44 -9.10 14.02
CA GLU A 226 -12.16 -9.81 13.95
C GLU A 226 -10.99 -8.84 14.14
N ILE A 227 -10.04 -9.22 14.99
CA ILE A 227 -8.85 -8.42 15.28
C ILE A 227 -7.62 -9.14 14.75
N ILE A 228 -6.83 -8.46 13.91
CA ILE A 228 -5.62 -8.96 13.31
C ILE A 228 -4.44 -8.11 13.77
N ARG A 229 -3.43 -8.73 14.40
CA ARG A 229 -2.21 -8.06 14.88
C ARG A 229 -1.03 -8.24 13.96
N GLU A 230 -0.92 -9.41 13.37
CA GLU A 230 0.15 -9.79 12.45
C GLU A 230 -0.43 -10.06 11.06
N ASN A 231 0.40 -9.94 10.03
CA ASN A 231 0.00 -10.21 8.64
C ASN A 231 -1.29 -9.46 8.22
N LYS A 232 -1.34 -8.17 8.56
CA LYS A 232 -2.48 -7.34 8.23
C LYS A 232 -2.81 -7.44 6.73
N PRO A 233 -4.08 -7.56 6.37
CA PRO A 233 -4.48 -7.60 4.97
C PRO A 233 -3.98 -6.37 4.21
N GLN A 234 -3.34 -6.57 3.09
CA GLN A 234 -2.83 -5.50 2.24
C GLN A 234 -2.82 -5.92 0.77
N ILE A 235 -2.90 -4.94 -0.10
CA ILE A 235 -2.72 -5.15 -1.53
C ILE A 235 -1.21 -5.14 -1.83
N THR A 236 -0.63 -6.30 -2.11
CA THR A 236 0.79 -6.45 -2.46
C THR A 236 1.03 -6.32 -3.97
N ARG A 237 -0.03 -6.45 -4.77
CA ARG A 237 0.02 -6.35 -6.22
C ARG A 237 0.32 -4.94 -6.67
N LYS A 238 1.23 -4.84 -7.63
CA LYS A 238 1.67 -3.60 -8.25
C LYS A 238 1.21 -3.56 -9.70
N ILE A 239 1.02 -2.36 -10.21
CA ILE A 239 0.65 -2.12 -11.60
C ILE A 239 1.82 -1.40 -12.27
N SER A 240 2.22 -1.84 -13.45
CA SER A 240 3.22 -1.21 -14.29
C SER A 240 2.65 -1.00 -15.69
N ILE A 241 2.78 0.22 -16.18
CA ILE A 241 2.63 0.53 -17.59
C ILE A 241 4.01 0.42 -18.21
N ALA A 242 4.18 -0.46 -19.19
CA ALA A 242 5.51 -0.74 -19.68
C ALA A 242 5.55 -0.99 -21.18
N LYS A 243 6.75 -0.86 -21.76
CA LYS A 243 7.05 -1.28 -23.13
C LYS A 243 7.93 -2.52 -23.08
N ILE A 244 7.54 -3.57 -23.77
CA ILE A 244 8.30 -4.81 -23.83
C ILE A 244 9.64 -4.57 -24.56
N LEU A 245 10.74 -4.94 -23.91
CA LEU A 245 12.08 -4.86 -24.49
C LEU A 245 12.53 -6.19 -25.09
N THR A 246 12.23 -7.29 -24.39
CA THR A 246 12.53 -8.64 -24.87
C THR A 246 11.24 -9.45 -24.89
N ALA A 247 10.98 -10.11 -26.03
CA ALA A 247 9.86 -11.03 -26.13
C ALA A 247 9.96 -12.14 -25.10
N ALA A 248 8.79 -12.68 -24.69
CA ALA A 248 8.79 -13.76 -23.73
C ALA A 248 9.53 -14.98 -24.25
N LYS A 249 10.53 -15.43 -23.49
CA LYS A 249 11.27 -16.67 -23.74
C LYS A 249 11.05 -17.61 -22.56
N ALA A 250 10.44 -18.73 -22.82
CA ALA A 250 9.93 -19.62 -21.78
C ALA A 250 8.89 -18.89 -20.90
N SER A 251 9.25 -18.49 -19.69
CA SER A 251 8.38 -17.80 -18.72
C SER A 251 8.90 -16.41 -18.32
N LYS A 252 9.94 -15.88 -19.00
CA LYS A 252 10.55 -14.61 -18.58
C LYS A 252 10.57 -13.60 -19.73
N PHE A 253 10.38 -12.33 -19.41
CA PHE A 253 10.50 -11.21 -20.32
C PHE A 253 10.95 -9.95 -19.56
N SER A 254 11.49 -8.98 -20.31
CA SER A 254 11.88 -7.68 -19.74
C SER A 254 11.05 -6.58 -20.36
N ALA A 255 10.66 -5.61 -19.55
CA ALA A 255 9.94 -4.44 -20.02
C ALA A 255 10.49 -3.17 -19.38
N LYS A 256 10.36 -2.06 -20.06
CA LYS A 256 10.71 -0.73 -19.54
C LYS A 256 9.48 -0.10 -18.97
N ASP A 257 9.45 0.06 -17.65
CA ASP A 257 8.40 0.79 -16.93
C ASP A 257 8.39 2.25 -17.35
N ALA A 258 7.21 2.76 -17.69
CA ALA A 258 7.04 4.11 -18.21
C ALA A 258 7.20 5.19 -17.13
N GLU A 259 6.72 4.91 -15.91
CA GLU A 259 6.74 5.85 -14.79
C GLU A 259 8.13 5.89 -14.14
N ALA A 260 8.66 4.73 -13.76
CA ALA A 260 9.95 4.63 -13.10
C ALA A 260 11.14 4.80 -14.09
N ASN A 261 10.90 4.71 -15.41
CA ASN A 261 11.90 4.73 -16.47
C ASN A 261 13.01 3.68 -16.26
N LYS A 262 12.65 2.52 -15.68
CA LYS A 262 13.56 1.41 -15.35
C LYS A 262 13.21 0.17 -16.14
N ILE A 263 14.23 -0.65 -16.39
CA ILE A 263 14.04 -1.98 -16.95
C ILE A 263 13.71 -2.92 -15.79
N LEU A 264 12.62 -3.64 -15.94
CA LEU A 264 12.14 -4.62 -15.00
C LEU A 264 12.05 -5.98 -15.67
N ASP A 265 12.52 -7.01 -14.98
CA ASP A 265 12.40 -8.39 -15.41
C ASP A 265 11.19 -9.02 -14.72
N PHE A 266 10.39 -9.75 -15.49
CA PHE A 266 9.16 -10.37 -15.08
C PHE A 266 9.18 -11.86 -15.31
N THR A 267 8.57 -12.61 -14.40
CA THR A 267 8.42 -14.05 -14.48
C THR A 267 6.93 -14.41 -14.56
N LEU A 268 6.57 -15.14 -15.60
CA LEU A 268 5.25 -15.75 -15.76
C LEU A 268 5.23 -17.10 -15.03
N ASP A 269 4.19 -17.38 -14.32
CA ASP A 269 3.92 -18.70 -13.75
C ASP A 269 2.70 -19.35 -14.43
N LYS A 270 2.29 -20.52 -13.94
CA LYS A 270 1.13 -21.26 -14.47
C LYS A 270 -0.21 -20.55 -14.27
N ASN A 271 -0.27 -19.60 -13.33
CA ASN A 271 -1.49 -18.87 -12.99
C ASN A 271 -1.53 -17.49 -13.68
N SER A 272 -0.41 -17.07 -14.30
CA SER A 272 -0.33 -15.79 -15.01
C SER A 272 -1.32 -15.77 -16.17
N LYS A 273 -2.15 -14.74 -16.20
CA LYS A 273 -3.09 -14.50 -17.31
C LYS A 273 -2.48 -13.54 -18.33
N ILE A 274 -2.67 -13.82 -19.60
CA ILE A 274 -2.26 -12.91 -20.67
C ILE A 274 -3.51 -12.61 -21.49
N LEU A 275 -3.81 -11.34 -21.64
CA LEU A 275 -4.96 -10.86 -22.38
C LEU A 275 -4.51 -9.98 -23.54
N LYS A 276 -5.19 -10.11 -24.68
CA LYS A 276 -5.07 -9.22 -25.83
C LYS A 276 -6.46 -8.80 -26.28
N ASN A 277 -6.74 -7.50 -26.25
CA ASN A 277 -8.09 -6.99 -26.54
C ASN A 277 -9.20 -7.67 -25.71
N GLY A 278 -8.91 -7.99 -24.45
CA GLY A 278 -9.86 -8.65 -23.53
C GLY A 278 -10.05 -10.16 -23.74
N GLN A 279 -9.31 -10.78 -24.66
CA GLN A 279 -9.34 -12.22 -24.91
C GLN A 279 -8.06 -12.88 -24.42
N ASP A 280 -8.14 -14.14 -24.04
CA ASP A 280 -6.97 -14.92 -23.63
C ASP A 280 -5.94 -14.99 -24.76
N ALA A 281 -4.69 -14.77 -24.41
CA ALA A 281 -3.52 -14.78 -25.29
C ALA A 281 -2.44 -15.73 -24.75
N LYS A 282 -1.44 -16.01 -25.57
CA LYS A 282 -0.34 -16.93 -25.23
C LYS A 282 0.94 -16.14 -24.87
N ASN A 283 1.87 -16.80 -24.19
CA ASN A 283 3.19 -16.23 -23.90
C ASN A 283 3.91 -15.74 -25.17
N THR A 284 3.69 -16.42 -26.29
CA THR A 284 4.26 -16.05 -27.61
C THR A 284 3.74 -14.72 -28.14
N ASP A 285 2.61 -14.25 -27.64
CA ASP A 285 2.03 -12.97 -28.05
C ASP A 285 2.68 -11.78 -27.34
N ILE A 286 3.48 -12.03 -26.29
CA ILE A 286 4.33 -11.02 -25.63
C ILE A 286 5.53 -10.74 -26.53
N ALA A 287 5.35 -9.86 -27.48
CA ALA A 287 6.37 -9.51 -28.48
C ALA A 287 7.11 -8.22 -28.08
N LYS A 288 8.33 -8.07 -28.59
CA LYS A 288 9.11 -6.84 -28.42
C LYS A 288 8.35 -5.63 -28.96
N ASP A 289 8.57 -4.49 -28.34
CA ASP A 289 8.02 -3.16 -28.68
C ASP A 289 6.51 -2.96 -28.42
N LEU A 290 5.80 -3.95 -27.88
CA LEU A 290 4.42 -3.79 -27.45
C LEU A 290 4.33 -2.95 -26.17
N ASN A 291 3.33 -2.09 -26.09
CA ASN A 291 2.90 -1.47 -24.85
C ASN A 291 1.99 -2.44 -24.11
N VAL A 292 2.14 -2.47 -22.79
CA VAL A 292 1.42 -3.42 -21.93
C VAL A 292 1.06 -2.82 -20.60
N ILE A 293 -0.01 -3.32 -19.99
CA ILE A 293 -0.30 -3.14 -18.58
C ILE A 293 0.03 -4.46 -17.87
N ILE A 294 0.87 -4.41 -16.85
CA ILE A 294 1.32 -5.58 -16.11
C ILE A 294 0.87 -5.44 -14.66
N VAL A 295 0.18 -6.46 -14.13
CA VAL A 295 -0.06 -6.61 -12.70
C VAL A 295 0.88 -7.70 -12.19
N TYR A 296 1.64 -7.39 -11.15
CA TYR A 296 2.66 -8.27 -10.59
C TYR A 296 2.81 -8.09 -9.09
N GLN A 297 3.47 -9.03 -8.45
CA GLN A 297 3.91 -8.92 -7.06
C GLN A 297 5.39 -9.27 -6.96
N ASP A 298 6.08 -8.61 -6.01
CA ASP A 298 7.46 -8.95 -5.71
C ASP A 298 7.47 -10.11 -4.72
N GLU A 299 8.12 -11.21 -5.09
CA GLU A 299 8.28 -12.40 -4.26
C GLU A 299 9.70 -12.94 -4.42
N ASN A 300 10.45 -13.09 -3.32
CA ASN A 300 11.81 -13.66 -3.32
C ASN A 300 12.75 -13.04 -4.36
N ASP A 301 12.76 -11.71 -4.47
CA ASP A 301 13.53 -10.93 -5.46
C ASP A 301 13.13 -11.14 -6.93
N GLU A 302 12.07 -11.88 -7.20
CA GLU A 302 11.45 -12.02 -8.50
C GLU A 302 10.15 -11.21 -8.61
N ARG A 303 9.78 -10.76 -9.81
CA ARG A 303 8.48 -10.15 -10.10
C ARG A 303 7.58 -11.18 -10.76
N LEU A 304 6.72 -11.76 -9.95
CA LEU A 304 5.75 -12.73 -10.43
C LEU A 304 4.54 -12.00 -11.02
N VAL A 305 4.22 -12.34 -12.24
CA VAL A 305 3.14 -11.72 -13.00
C VAL A 305 1.82 -12.41 -12.69
N ASP A 306 0.83 -11.63 -12.26
CA ASP A 306 -0.56 -12.09 -12.16
C ASP A 306 -1.26 -11.96 -13.53
N LEU A 307 -1.06 -10.79 -14.19
CA LEU A 307 -1.77 -10.50 -15.42
C LEU A 307 -0.95 -9.57 -16.33
N VAL A 308 -0.95 -9.87 -17.64
CA VAL A 308 -0.43 -8.99 -18.70
C VAL A 308 -1.59 -8.67 -19.64
N TYR A 309 -1.80 -7.40 -19.90
CA TYR A 309 -2.73 -6.93 -20.92
C TYR A 309 -1.95 -6.31 -22.07
N LEU A 310 -1.99 -6.95 -23.24
CA LEU A 310 -1.32 -6.50 -24.47
C LEU A 310 -2.21 -5.45 -25.16
N LEU A 311 -1.62 -4.31 -25.48
CA LEU A 311 -2.29 -3.15 -26.09
C LEU A 311 -2.09 -3.10 -27.59
#